data_317447ae1eccc320a559cc5213f62845
#
_entry.id   317447ae1eccc320a559cc5213f62845
#
_cell.length_a   1.000
_cell.length_b   1.000
_cell.length_c   1.000
_cell.angle_alpha   90.00
_cell.angle_beta   90.00
_cell.angle_gamma   90.00
#
_symmetry.space_group_name_H-M   'P 1'
#
loop_
_entity.id
_entity.type
_entity.pdbx_description
1 polymer ?
#
loop_
_entity_poly.entity_id
_entity_poly.type
_entity_poly.pdbx_seq_one_letter_code
_entity_poly.pdbx_strand_id
1 'polypeptide(L)'
;MEAEIQRGWKSHMNKLTIAGVCPLYNVLSAQYPFVESIITTLPLVDVLFVNDGGSTDGTLEILKRMEKRWPKIIVTEIPHRKSQFWETIDEALESLLRNECIGYDWIIEIQADEYFHPRLYEATLAEIEMAHFMGYNALRQPITTIFGWERQDTYTYRNIRIFRNSPMIRSMWGGDCFHFEGLPQNREGFTSHNLPPEYDSNILRHHLKDLFVNDRMLQAKNHAEFFATKHEQRKGYFNKLQATQYQHRTGNIIIHPEVPEIFHGLVGLEKYEVREELFEL
;
A
#
# COMPACT_ATOMS: atom_id res chain seq x y z
N MET A 1 31.28 4.87 26.26
CA MET A 1 30.81 3.46 26.16
C MET A 1 29.58 3.35 25.26
N GLU A 2 28.42 3.98 25.57
CA GLU A 2 27.23 3.93 24.65
C GLU A 2 27.49 4.54 23.26
N ALA A 3 28.18 5.67 23.17
CA ALA A 3 28.52 6.30 21.89
C ALA A 3 29.60 5.55 21.09
N GLU A 4 30.39 4.71 21.72
CA GLU A 4 31.37 3.82 21.06
C GLU A 4 30.72 2.53 20.59
N ILE A 5 29.76 2.02 21.35
CA ILE A 5 28.89 0.90 20.93
C ILE A 5 28.08 1.32 19.70
N GLN A 6 27.48 2.52 19.70
CA GLN A 6 26.74 3.04 18.55
C GLN A 6 27.64 3.30 17.33
N ARG A 7 28.89 3.74 17.51
CA ARG A 7 29.86 3.94 16.40
C ARG A 7 30.39 2.62 15.84
N GLY A 8 30.65 1.63 16.70
CA GLY A 8 31.06 0.29 16.28
C GLY A 8 29.95 -0.46 15.50
N TRP A 9 28.69 -0.19 15.80
CA TRP A 9 27.56 -0.79 15.09
C TRP A 9 27.42 -0.30 13.65
N LYS A 10 27.60 1.00 13.39
CA LYS A 10 27.46 1.58 12.04
C LYS A 10 28.56 1.18 11.06
N SER A 11 29.71 0.66 11.54
CA SER A 11 30.85 0.39 10.69
C SER A 11 30.94 -1.02 10.10
N HIS A 12 30.06 -1.96 10.48
CA HIS A 12 30.17 -3.37 10.08
C HIS A 12 28.86 -3.98 9.57
N MET A 13 27.75 -3.24 9.51
CA MET A 13 26.54 -3.76 8.89
C MET A 13 26.50 -3.39 7.40
N ASN A 14 26.47 -4.37 6.53
CA ASN A 14 26.03 -4.15 5.17
C ASN A 14 24.67 -3.44 5.24
N LYS A 15 24.53 -2.33 4.53
CA LYS A 15 23.25 -1.61 4.45
C LYS A 15 22.16 -2.61 4.03
N LEU A 16 21.09 -2.71 4.82
CA LEU A 16 19.93 -3.52 4.44
C LEU A 16 19.35 -3.06 3.12
N THR A 17 18.99 -4.01 2.30
CA THR A 17 18.36 -3.76 1.01
C THR A 17 16.84 -3.96 1.11
N ILE A 18 16.08 -3.00 0.62
CA ILE A 18 14.62 -2.99 0.74
C ILE A 18 14.01 -2.88 -0.66
N ALA A 19 13.19 -3.89 -1.04
CA ALA A 19 12.36 -3.80 -2.23
C ALA A 19 10.93 -3.40 -1.86
N GLY A 20 10.32 -2.54 -2.69
CA GLY A 20 8.90 -2.29 -2.64
C GLY A 20 8.15 -3.14 -3.66
N VAL A 21 6.91 -3.52 -3.37
CA VAL A 21 5.98 -4.16 -4.30
C VAL A 21 4.62 -3.47 -4.28
N CYS A 22 4.05 -3.20 -5.44
CA CYS A 22 2.79 -2.48 -5.60
C CYS A 22 1.97 -3.11 -6.74
N PRO A 23 0.95 -3.93 -6.46
CA PRO A 23 0.06 -4.47 -7.48
C PRO A 23 -1.04 -3.47 -7.82
N LEU A 24 -1.23 -3.17 -9.10
CA LEU A 24 -2.22 -2.20 -9.57
C LEU A 24 -3.06 -2.77 -10.71
N TYR A 25 -4.32 -2.35 -10.78
CA TYR A 25 -5.23 -2.66 -11.88
C TYR A 25 -6.32 -1.61 -12.00
N ASN A 26 -6.38 -0.90 -13.14
CA ASN A 26 -7.38 0.13 -13.45
C ASN A 26 -7.54 1.18 -12.32
N VAL A 27 -6.44 1.59 -11.71
CA VAL A 27 -6.45 2.49 -10.54
C VAL A 27 -6.80 3.92 -10.90
N LEU A 28 -6.58 4.33 -12.17
CA LEU A 28 -7.00 5.64 -12.65
C LEU A 28 -8.53 5.73 -12.70
N SER A 29 -9.20 4.75 -13.27
CA SER A 29 -10.68 4.70 -13.29
C SER A 29 -11.27 4.44 -11.91
N ALA A 30 -10.52 3.77 -11.03
CA ALA A 30 -10.90 3.58 -9.63
C ALA A 30 -10.67 4.83 -8.76
N GLN A 31 -10.10 5.89 -9.33
CA GLN A 31 -9.87 7.17 -8.66
C GLN A 31 -8.93 7.09 -7.46
N TYR A 32 -7.91 6.22 -7.51
CA TYR A 32 -6.88 6.15 -6.48
C TYR A 32 -5.75 7.15 -6.74
N PRO A 33 -5.22 7.82 -5.72
CA PRO A 33 -4.08 8.75 -5.85
C PRO A 33 -2.75 7.97 -5.90
N PHE A 34 -2.64 7.00 -6.81
CA PHE A 34 -1.55 6.02 -6.87
C PHE A 34 -0.18 6.63 -7.20
N VAL A 35 -0.13 7.72 -7.96
CA VAL A 35 1.14 8.39 -8.28
C VAL A 35 1.76 8.96 -7.01
N GLU A 36 0.98 9.67 -6.21
CA GLU A 36 1.40 10.25 -4.95
C GLU A 36 1.75 9.16 -3.92
N SER A 37 0.93 8.10 -3.85
CA SER A 37 1.17 6.94 -2.98
C SER A 37 2.52 6.27 -3.29
N ILE A 38 2.81 6.03 -4.58
CA ILE A 38 4.08 5.48 -5.04
C ILE A 38 5.25 6.41 -4.66
N ILE A 39 5.14 7.72 -4.96
CA ILE A 39 6.20 8.68 -4.69
C ILE A 39 6.56 8.73 -3.20
N THR A 40 5.57 8.65 -2.30
CA THR A 40 5.84 8.65 -0.85
C THR A 40 6.55 7.39 -0.37
N THR A 41 6.58 6.33 -1.15
CA THR A 41 7.28 5.07 -0.81
C THR A 41 8.73 5.06 -1.27
N LEU A 42 9.08 5.79 -2.34
CA LEU A 42 10.42 5.76 -2.94
C LEU A 42 11.58 6.06 -1.98
N PRO A 43 11.44 6.95 -0.97
CA PRO A 43 12.52 7.18 0.00
C PRO A 43 12.82 5.97 0.90
N LEU A 44 11.88 5.05 1.06
CA LEU A 44 11.99 3.89 1.94
C LEU A 44 12.57 2.65 1.28
N VAL A 45 12.66 2.63 -0.06
CA VAL A 45 13.06 1.45 -0.83
C VAL A 45 14.29 1.71 -1.68
N ASP A 46 15.06 0.68 -2.00
CA ASP A 46 16.14 0.72 -2.99
C ASP A 46 15.59 0.54 -4.42
N VAL A 47 14.52 -0.26 -4.56
CA VAL A 47 13.75 -0.46 -5.79
C VAL A 47 12.27 -0.59 -5.47
N LEU A 48 11.40 -0.22 -6.39
CA LEU A 48 9.95 -0.44 -6.29
C LEU A 48 9.44 -1.15 -7.55
N PHE A 49 9.01 -2.38 -7.41
CA PHE A 49 8.35 -3.15 -8.46
C PHE A 49 6.85 -2.82 -8.46
N VAL A 50 6.40 -2.18 -9.52
CA VAL A 50 4.98 -1.84 -9.71
C VAL A 50 4.41 -2.77 -10.76
N ASN A 51 3.48 -3.63 -10.37
CA ASN A 51 2.84 -4.54 -11.32
C ASN A 51 1.55 -3.95 -11.87
N ASP A 52 1.47 -3.83 -13.19
CA ASP A 52 0.21 -3.59 -13.89
C ASP A 52 -0.49 -4.90 -14.22
N GLY A 53 -1.71 -5.06 -13.70
CA GLY A 53 -2.53 -6.25 -13.90
C GLY A 53 -3.26 -6.33 -15.26
N GLY A 54 -2.82 -5.57 -16.26
CA GLY A 54 -3.47 -5.47 -17.57
C GLY A 54 -4.53 -4.36 -17.60
N SER A 55 -4.18 -3.19 -17.10
CA SER A 55 -5.06 -2.00 -17.08
C SER A 55 -5.42 -1.55 -18.48
N THR A 56 -6.63 -0.99 -18.61
CA THR A 56 -7.20 -0.50 -19.87
C THR A 56 -7.69 0.95 -19.78
N ASP A 57 -7.35 1.64 -18.69
CA ASP A 57 -7.85 2.98 -18.36
C ASP A 57 -6.79 4.08 -18.44
N GLY A 58 -5.58 3.75 -18.90
CA GLY A 58 -4.44 4.66 -18.95
C GLY A 58 -3.47 4.53 -17.79
N THR A 59 -3.75 3.63 -16.84
CA THR A 59 -2.85 3.36 -15.68
C THR A 59 -1.45 2.97 -16.15
N LEU A 60 -1.33 1.99 -17.08
CA LEU A 60 -0.04 1.49 -17.55
C LEU A 60 0.82 2.60 -18.21
N GLU A 61 0.21 3.45 -19.01
CA GLU A 61 0.89 4.59 -19.67
C GLU A 61 1.49 5.53 -18.64
N ILE A 62 0.77 5.79 -17.54
CA ILE A 62 1.27 6.63 -16.45
C ILE A 62 2.42 5.92 -15.73
N LEU A 63 2.29 4.63 -15.43
CA LEU A 63 3.35 3.84 -14.79
C LEU A 63 4.64 3.82 -15.62
N LYS A 64 4.54 3.68 -16.95
CA LYS A 64 5.70 3.75 -17.85
C LYS A 64 6.36 5.14 -17.87
N ARG A 65 5.59 6.21 -17.66
CA ARG A 65 6.14 7.56 -17.46
C ARG A 65 6.86 7.66 -16.12
N MET A 66 6.27 7.08 -15.06
CA MET A 66 6.90 7.03 -13.74
C MET A 66 8.23 6.27 -13.78
N GLU A 67 8.29 5.11 -14.42
CA GLU A 67 9.50 4.32 -14.60
C GLU A 67 10.63 5.13 -15.26
N LYS A 68 10.30 5.93 -16.28
CA LYS A 68 11.28 6.82 -16.96
C LYS A 68 11.76 7.94 -16.03
N ARG A 69 10.89 8.46 -15.16
CA ARG A 69 11.19 9.60 -14.30
C ARG A 69 11.94 9.22 -13.03
N TRP A 70 11.61 8.08 -12.43
CA TRP A 70 12.19 7.60 -11.18
C TRP A 70 12.90 6.26 -11.39
N PRO A 71 14.25 6.25 -11.43
CA PRO A 71 15.01 5.03 -11.73
C PRO A 71 14.83 3.88 -10.74
N LYS A 72 14.25 4.14 -9.57
CA LYS A 72 13.90 3.12 -8.59
C LYS A 72 12.63 2.34 -8.97
N ILE A 73 11.80 2.84 -9.89
CA ILE A 73 10.56 2.19 -10.31
C ILE A 73 10.86 1.24 -11.47
N ILE A 74 10.40 0.01 -11.32
CA ILE A 74 10.40 -1.02 -12.38
C ILE A 74 8.97 -1.47 -12.56
N VAL A 75 8.44 -1.30 -13.79
CA VAL A 75 7.08 -1.71 -14.11
C VAL A 75 7.08 -3.13 -14.68
N THR A 76 6.34 -4.01 -14.02
CA THR A 76 6.07 -5.38 -14.48
C THR A 76 4.62 -5.49 -14.97
N GLU A 77 4.37 -6.46 -15.85
CA GLU A 77 3.07 -6.64 -16.50
C GLU A 77 2.62 -8.10 -16.33
N ILE A 78 2.14 -8.41 -15.12
CA ILE A 78 1.57 -9.73 -14.80
C ILE A 78 0.04 -9.58 -14.79
N PRO A 79 -0.68 -10.10 -15.81
CA PRO A 79 -2.10 -9.81 -15.98
C PRO A 79 -2.97 -10.39 -14.87
N HIS A 80 -3.94 -9.62 -14.40
CA HIS A 80 -4.98 -10.07 -13.49
C HIS A 80 -6.18 -10.64 -14.28
N ARG A 81 -6.69 -11.78 -13.84
CA ARG A 81 -7.87 -12.41 -14.45
C ARG A 81 -9.15 -11.93 -13.77
N LYS A 82 -10.10 -11.36 -14.52
CA LYS A 82 -11.35 -10.80 -13.97
C LYS A 82 -12.16 -11.78 -13.11
N SER A 83 -12.15 -13.07 -13.45
CA SER A 83 -12.92 -14.09 -12.72
C SER A 83 -12.30 -14.55 -11.40
N GLN A 84 -11.02 -14.19 -11.15
CA GLN A 84 -10.23 -14.61 -10.00
C GLN A 84 -9.33 -13.45 -9.55
N PHE A 85 -9.90 -12.30 -9.34
CA PHE A 85 -9.13 -11.07 -9.17
C PHE A 85 -8.18 -11.09 -7.96
N TRP A 86 -8.67 -11.46 -6.79
CA TRP A 86 -7.83 -11.51 -5.60
C TRP A 86 -6.71 -12.55 -5.74
N GLU A 87 -7.08 -13.72 -6.24
CA GLU A 87 -6.13 -14.81 -6.47
C GLU A 87 -5.05 -14.41 -7.48
N THR A 88 -5.37 -13.60 -8.49
CA THR A 88 -4.38 -13.16 -9.48
C THR A 88 -3.50 -12.00 -9.00
N ILE A 89 -3.99 -11.16 -8.08
CA ILE A 89 -3.13 -10.20 -7.36
C ILE A 89 -2.16 -10.98 -6.47
N ASP A 90 -2.64 -11.98 -5.73
CA ASP A 90 -1.79 -12.83 -4.91
C ASP A 90 -0.73 -13.56 -5.74
N GLU A 91 -1.10 -14.14 -6.89
CA GLU A 91 -0.18 -14.76 -7.84
C GLU A 91 0.87 -13.76 -8.35
N ALA A 92 0.47 -12.52 -8.66
CA ALA A 92 1.39 -11.48 -9.12
C ALA A 92 2.35 -11.06 -8.01
N LEU A 93 1.87 -10.83 -6.79
CA LEU A 93 2.70 -10.52 -5.63
C LEU A 93 3.70 -11.64 -5.34
N GLU A 94 3.23 -12.90 -5.32
CA GLU A 94 4.11 -14.04 -5.10
C GLU A 94 5.14 -14.21 -6.22
N SER A 95 4.78 -13.91 -7.47
CA SER A 95 5.72 -13.89 -8.59
C SER A 95 6.79 -12.81 -8.41
N LEU A 96 6.40 -11.60 -8.01
CA LEU A 96 7.36 -10.53 -7.72
C LEU A 96 8.31 -10.93 -6.59
N LEU A 97 7.78 -11.47 -5.49
CA LEU A 97 8.59 -11.89 -4.35
C LEU A 97 9.61 -12.97 -4.72
N ARG A 98 9.24 -13.92 -5.59
CA ARG A 98 10.09 -15.05 -5.97
C ARG A 98 11.07 -14.74 -7.09
N ASN A 99 10.77 -13.80 -7.97
CA ASN A 99 11.57 -13.56 -9.17
C ASN A 99 12.31 -12.23 -9.11
N GLU A 100 11.61 -11.14 -8.74
CA GLU A 100 12.17 -9.79 -8.80
C GLU A 100 12.82 -9.36 -7.48
N CYS A 101 12.26 -9.80 -6.36
CA CYS A 101 12.75 -9.41 -5.03
C CYS A 101 13.89 -10.28 -4.51
N ILE A 102 14.45 -11.19 -5.34
CA ILE A 102 15.59 -12.05 -4.94
C ILE A 102 16.78 -11.17 -4.56
N GLY A 103 17.34 -11.44 -3.37
CA GLY A 103 18.52 -10.74 -2.87
C GLY A 103 18.24 -9.47 -2.07
N TYR A 104 17.00 -9.03 -1.97
CA TYR A 104 16.61 -7.98 -1.04
C TYR A 104 16.32 -8.57 0.34
N ASP A 105 16.65 -7.83 1.40
CA ASP A 105 16.50 -8.30 2.78
C ASP A 105 15.06 -8.13 3.28
N TRP A 106 14.43 -7.02 2.91
CA TRP A 106 13.08 -6.65 3.35
C TRP A 106 12.19 -6.23 2.19
N ILE A 107 10.90 -6.39 2.39
CA ILE A 107 9.83 -6.00 1.46
C ILE A 107 8.94 -4.97 2.12
N ILE A 108 8.57 -3.94 1.35
CA ILE A 108 7.48 -3.01 1.67
C ILE A 108 6.39 -3.20 0.61
N GLU A 109 5.24 -3.72 1.01
CA GLU A 109 4.06 -3.74 0.14
C GLU A 109 3.28 -2.44 0.32
N ILE A 110 2.78 -1.88 -0.78
CA ILE A 110 1.97 -0.67 -0.78
C ILE A 110 0.77 -0.82 -1.71
N GLN A 111 -0.37 -0.29 -1.29
CA GLN A 111 -1.58 -0.18 -2.10
C GLN A 111 -1.71 1.23 -2.69
N ALA A 112 -2.54 1.35 -3.74
CA ALA A 112 -2.71 2.59 -4.50
C ALA A 112 -3.22 3.79 -3.69
N ASP A 113 -3.80 3.54 -2.52
CA ASP A 113 -4.44 4.50 -1.62
C ASP A 113 -3.78 4.56 -0.23
N GLU A 114 -2.58 3.97 -0.11
CA GLU A 114 -1.79 4.03 1.13
C GLU A 114 -0.57 4.93 0.95
N TYR A 115 -0.08 5.52 2.04
CA TYR A 115 1.14 6.31 2.02
C TYR A 115 1.93 6.26 3.33
N PHE A 116 3.21 6.56 3.22
CA PHE A 116 4.08 6.86 4.35
C PHE A 116 4.28 8.37 4.47
N HIS A 117 4.00 8.92 5.66
CA HIS A 117 4.24 10.34 5.88
C HIS A 117 5.76 10.62 5.93
N PRO A 118 6.28 11.64 5.20
CA PRO A 118 7.72 11.93 5.13
C PRO A 118 8.42 12.05 6.48
N ARG A 119 7.77 12.62 7.49
CA ARG A 119 8.30 12.73 8.87
C ARG A 119 8.61 11.39 9.55
N LEU A 120 8.08 10.28 9.02
CA LEU A 120 8.23 8.93 9.59
C LEU A 120 9.28 8.08 8.87
N TYR A 121 9.92 8.58 7.80
CA TYR A 121 10.85 7.78 7.00
C TYR A 121 12.03 7.26 7.83
N GLU A 122 12.72 8.14 8.55
CA GLU A 122 13.88 7.73 9.36
C GLU A 122 13.48 6.73 10.45
N ALA A 123 12.33 6.96 11.11
CA ALA A 123 11.83 6.06 12.14
C ALA A 123 11.43 4.70 11.54
N THR A 124 10.81 4.67 10.36
CA THR A 124 10.47 3.42 9.66
C THR A 124 11.71 2.61 9.32
N LEU A 125 12.74 3.23 8.75
CA LEU A 125 14.00 2.56 8.44
C LEU A 125 14.70 2.05 9.69
N ALA A 126 14.72 2.84 10.77
CA ALA A 126 15.30 2.42 12.04
C ALA A 126 14.55 1.22 12.68
N GLU A 127 13.22 1.17 12.57
CA GLU A 127 12.45 0.01 13.04
C GLU A 127 12.72 -1.25 12.19
N ILE A 128 12.89 -1.12 10.87
CA ILE A 128 13.27 -2.23 9.98
C ILE A 128 14.64 -2.78 10.39
N GLU A 129 15.63 -1.89 10.58
CA GLU A 129 16.98 -2.29 11.03
C GLU A 129 16.94 -3.00 12.39
N MET A 130 16.22 -2.45 13.35
CA MET A 130 16.03 -3.05 14.67
C MET A 130 15.35 -4.41 14.58
N ALA A 131 14.27 -4.53 13.81
CA ALA A 131 13.55 -5.78 13.62
C ALA A 131 14.43 -6.84 12.94
N HIS A 132 15.25 -6.42 11.95
CA HIS A 132 16.21 -7.31 11.31
C HIS A 132 17.21 -7.87 12.31
N PHE A 133 17.80 -7.01 13.14
CA PHE A 133 18.80 -7.39 14.14
C PHE A 133 18.19 -8.30 15.22
N MET A 134 17.00 -8.00 15.68
CA MET A 134 16.29 -8.79 16.71
C MET A 134 15.71 -10.10 16.17
N GLY A 135 15.82 -10.38 14.87
CA GLY A 135 15.36 -11.62 14.26
C GLY A 135 13.84 -11.67 14.01
N TYR A 136 13.16 -10.51 13.99
CA TYR A 136 11.76 -10.44 13.59
C TYR A 136 11.59 -10.63 12.09
N ASN A 137 10.47 -11.19 11.68
CA ASN A 137 10.13 -11.43 10.28
C ASN A 137 9.18 -10.38 9.71
N ALA A 138 8.48 -9.63 10.55
CA ALA A 138 7.51 -8.64 10.09
C ALA A 138 7.29 -7.53 11.10
N LEU A 139 6.88 -6.36 10.60
CA LEU A 139 6.37 -5.24 11.39
C LEU A 139 4.85 -5.18 11.26
N ARG A 140 4.15 -5.32 12.40
CA ARG A 140 2.70 -5.08 12.48
C ARG A 140 2.46 -3.60 12.74
N GLN A 141 2.21 -2.86 11.68
CA GLN A 141 2.01 -1.41 11.75
C GLN A 141 0.56 -1.05 12.06
N PRO A 142 0.30 -0.06 12.91
CA PRO A 142 -1.02 0.53 13.00
C PRO A 142 -1.34 1.28 11.70
N ILE A 143 -2.54 1.04 11.17
CA ILE A 143 -3.06 1.73 9.98
C ILE A 143 -4.28 2.53 10.41
N THR A 144 -4.32 3.80 10.04
CA THR A 144 -5.47 4.66 10.21
C THR A 144 -5.99 5.12 8.86
N THR A 145 -7.27 5.37 8.77
CA THR A 145 -7.90 5.83 7.54
C THR A 145 -8.25 7.32 7.65
N ILE A 146 -7.89 8.08 6.63
CA ILE A 146 -8.31 9.46 6.45
C ILE A 146 -9.39 9.49 5.38
N PHE A 147 -10.55 10.03 5.73
CA PHE A 147 -11.71 10.14 4.86
C PHE A 147 -11.86 11.59 4.38
N GLY A 148 -11.99 11.77 3.07
CA GLY A 148 -12.37 13.04 2.47
C GLY A 148 -11.43 14.20 2.82
N TRP A 149 -10.14 13.97 3.00
CA TRP A 149 -9.11 14.94 3.36
C TRP A 149 -9.14 15.47 4.80
N GLU A 150 -10.31 15.48 5.47
CA GLU A 150 -10.54 16.21 6.72
C GLU A 150 -10.59 15.32 7.95
N ARG A 151 -11.04 14.08 7.81
CA ARG A 151 -11.42 13.23 8.93
C ARG A 151 -10.55 12.00 9.06
N GLN A 152 -9.84 11.90 10.15
CA GLN A 152 -9.18 10.67 10.57
C GLN A 152 -10.17 9.75 11.30
N ASP A 153 -10.17 8.47 10.95
CA ASP A 153 -10.86 7.45 11.74
C ASP A 153 -10.08 7.22 13.05
N THR A 154 -10.82 7.11 14.13
CA THR A 154 -10.23 6.74 15.43
C THR A 154 -9.91 5.24 15.53
N TYR A 155 -10.45 4.44 14.62
CA TYR A 155 -10.20 3.01 14.58
C TYR A 155 -8.90 2.72 13.83
N THR A 156 -7.89 2.34 14.60
CA THR A 156 -6.60 1.91 14.06
C THR A 156 -6.53 0.39 14.16
N TYR A 157 -6.44 -0.28 13.03
CA TYR A 157 -6.14 -1.71 12.99
C TYR A 157 -4.67 -1.92 12.67
N ARG A 158 -4.14 -3.08 13.00
CA ARG A 158 -2.75 -3.43 12.70
C ARG A 158 -2.69 -4.37 11.51
N ASN A 159 -1.78 -4.07 10.60
CA ASN A 159 -1.55 -4.87 9.41
C ASN A 159 -0.04 -5.04 9.15
N ILE A 160 0.35 -6.07 8.43
CA ILE A 160 1.71 -6.30 7.97
C ILE A 160 1.80 -5.83 6.51
N ARG A 161 2.67 -4.83 6.30
CA ARG A 161 3.07 -4.36 4.98
C ARG A 161 4.59 -4.35 4.83
N ILE A 162 5.31 -4.51 5.94
CA ILE A 162 6.77 -4.56 5.97
C ILE A 162 7.18 -5.90 6.56
N PHE A 163 7.91 -6.68 5.79
CA PHE A 163 8.32 -8.02 6.21
C PHE A 163 9.67 -8.42 5.60
N ARG A 164 10.37 -9.32 6.28
CA ARG A 164 11.61 -9.93 5.80
C ARG A 164 11.33 -10.74 4.55
N ASN A 165 12.15 -10.55 3.52
CA ASN A 165 12.01 -11.32 2.29
C ASN A 165 12.26 -12.81 2.55
N SER A 166 11.37 -13.65 2.02
CA SER A 166 11.48 -15.10 2.11
C SER A 166 10.69 -15.77 0.99
N PRO A 167 11.23 -16.80 0.32
CA PRO A 167 10.51 -17.54 -0.71
C PRO A 167 9.31 -18.34 -0.15
N MET A 168 9.24 -18.47 1.17
CA MET A 168 8.12 -19.15 1.87
C MET A 168 6.91 -18.25 2.12
N ILE A 169 6.97 -16.96 1.77
CA ILE A 169 5.85 -16.04 1.96
C ILE A 169 4.81 -16.26 0.87
N ARG A 170 3.56 -16.31 1.32
CA ARG A 170 2.35 -16.38 0.48
C ARG A 170 1.49 -15.16 0.77
N SER A 171 0.88 -14.65 -0.29
CA SER A 171 -0.10 -13.58 -0.24
C SER A 171 -1.51 -14.15 -0.20
N MET A 172 -2.42 -13.44 0.43
CA MET A 172 -3.85 -13.73 0.43
C MET A 172 -4.69 -12.45 0.31
N TRP A 173 -5.82 -12.59 -0.37
CA TRP A 173 -6.83 -11.54 -0.50
C TRP A 173 -6.31 -10.27 -1.16
N GLY A 174 -5.46 -10.45 -2.19
CA GLY A 174 -4.92 -9.35 -2.98
C GLY A 174 -3.88 -8.51 -2.24
N GLY A 175 -3.07 -9.14 -1.39
CA GLY A 175 -2.04 -8.46 -0.60
C GLY A 175 -2.53 -7.96 0.75
N ASP A 176 -3.81 -8.18 1.10
CA ASP A 176 -4.30 -7.77 2.42
C ASP A 176 -3.69 -8.59 3.57
N CYS A 177 -3.22 -9.81 3.28
CA CYS A 177 -2.61 -10.69 4.27
C CYS A 177 -1.39 -11.42 3.72
N PHE A 178 -0.38 -11.61 4.58
CA PHE A 178 0.82 -12.40 4.30
C PHE A 178 1.03 -13.47 5.35
N HIS A 179 1.48 -14.66 4.93
CA HIS A 179 1.76 -15.76 5.84
C HIS A 179 2.90 -16.63 5.31
N PHE A 180 3.55 -17.39 6.20
CA PHE A 180 4.49 -18.42 5.76
C PHE A 180 3.73 -19.65 5.27
N GLU A 181 4.21 -20.26 4.19
CA GLU A 181 3.72 -21.52 3.67
C GLU A 181 3.77 -22.62 4.75
N GLY A 182 2.69 -23.38 4.85
CA GLY A 182 2.58 -24.48 5.81
C GLY A 182 2.14 -24.06 7.23
N LEU A 183 2.06 -22.78 7.55
CA LEU A 183 1.46 -22.33 8.78
C LEU A 183 -0.08 -22.29 8.69
N PRO A 184 -0.79 -22.64 9.80
CA PRO A 184 -2.24 -22.58 9.77
C PRO A 184 -2.73 -21.15 9.51
N GLN A 185 -3.65 -21.03 8.57
CA GLN A 185 -4.36 -19.79 8.31
C GLN A 185 -5.40 -19.60 9.40
N ASN A 186 -5.23 -18.61 10.27
CA ASN A 186 -6.28 -18.24 11.20
C ASN A 186 -7.42 -17.58 10.44
N ARG A 187 -8.54 -18.30 10.28
CA ARG A 187 -9.72 -17.85 9.53
C ARG A 187 -10.62 -16.88 10.29
N GLU A 188 -10.30 -16.53 11.52
CA GLU A 188 -11.09 -15.63 12.34
C GLU A 188 -10.65 -14.17 12.14
N GLY A 189 -11.32 -13.49 11.20
CA GLY A 189 -11.18 -12.06 10.96
C GLY A 189 -10.31 -11.70 9.74
N PHE A 190 -10.50 -10.49 9.22
CA PHE A 190 -9.85 -9.93 8.02
C PHE A 190 -8.35 -9.58 8.18
N THR A 191 -7.66 -10.09 9.20
CA THR A 191 -6.30 -9.68 9.56
C THR A 191 -5.45 -10.84 10.04
N SER A 192 -5.51 -11.99 9.39
CA SER A 192 -4.71 -13.14 9.82
C SER A 192 -3.35 -13.20 9.11
N HIS A 193 -2.51 -12.18 9.35
CA HIS A 193 -1.09 -12.32 9.06
C HIS A 193 -0.48 -13.39 9.95
N ASN A 194 0.44 -14.17 9.42
CA ASN A 194 1.15 -15.19 10.18
C ASN A 194 2.61 -15.29 9.70
N LEU A 195 3.41 -14.31 10.11
CA LEU A 195 4.86 -14.21 9.84
C LEU A 195 5.66 -14.14 11.16
N PRO A 196 5.48 -15.08 12.09
CA PRO A 196 6.17 -15.02 13.38
C PRO A 196 7.69 -15.21 13.22
N PRO A 197 8.50 -14.59 14.11
CA PRO A 197 8.08 -13.59 15.07
C PRO A 197 7.80 -12.24 14.44
N GLU A 198 6.74 -11.56 14.89
CA GLU A 198 6.32 -10.25 14.42
C GLU A 198 6.60 -9.19 15.49
N TYR A 199 6.97 -7.98 15.06
CA TYR A 199 7.17 -6.83 15.92
C TYR A 199 6.01 -5.85 15.82
N ASP A 200 5.43 -5.47 16.96
CA ASP A 200 4.36 -4.45 17.01
C ASP A 200 4.97 -3.05 16.88
N SER A 201 4.97 -2.52 15.67
CA SER A 201 5.44 -1.17 15.36
C SER A 201 4.51 -0.11 15.95
N ASN A 202 5.09 1.02 16.34
CA ASN A 202 4.33 2.22 16.71
C ASN A 202 4.24 3.24 15.58
N ILE A 203 4.86 2.96 14.43
CA ILE A 203 4.86 3.85 13.27
C ILE A 203 3.56 3.70 12.51
N LEU A 204 2.80 4.78 12.48
CA LEU A 204 1.50 4.85 11.83
C LEU A 204 1.66 4.92 10.32
N ARG A 205 0.87 4.10 9.61
CA ARG A 205 0.65 4.21 8.18
C ARG A 205 -0.76 4.68 7.89
N HIS A 206 -0.93 5.41 6.81
CA HIS A 206 -2.19 6.04 6.48
C HIS A 206 -2.80 5.42 5.23
N HIS A 207 -4.12 5.33 5.23
CA HIS A 207 -4.95 4.88 4.14
C HIS A 207 -5.94 5.99 3.76
N LEU A 208 -5.98 6.36 2.49
CA LEU A 208 -6.85 7.42 1.98
C LEU A 208 -8.13 6.82 1.40
N LYS A 209 -9.28 7.31 1.85
CA LYS A 209 -10.58 6.86 1.34
C LYS A 209 -11.53 8.02 1.06
N ASP A 210 -12.41 7.80 0.09
CA ASP A 210 -13.49 8.74 -0.25
C ASP A 210 -13.00 10.16 -0.56
N LEU A 211 -11.85 10.28 -1.25
CA LEU A 211 -11.23 11.56 -1.56
C LEU A 211 -11.99 12.36 -2.62
N PHE A 212 -12.66 11.68 -3.55
CA PHE A 212 -13.32 12.28 -4.70
C PHE A 212 -14.81 11.99 -4.71
N VAL A 213 -15.61 12.92 -5.25
CA VAL A 213 -17.09 12.83 -5.26
C VAL A 213 -17.60 11.52 -5.86
N ASN A 214 -16.95 11.05 -6.92
CA ASN A 214 -17.37 9.87 -7.67
C ASN A 214 -16.75 8.57 -7.14
N ASP A 215 -15.82 8.66 -6.19
CA ASP A 215 -15.04 7.53 -5.70
C ASP A 215 -15.94 6.43 -5.11
N ARG A 216 -16.91 6.80 -4.26
CA ARG A 216 -17.83 5.83 -3.64
C ARG A 216 -18.70 5.08 -4.61
N MET A 217 -19.26 5.79 -5.59
CA MET A 217 -20.14 5.14 -6.58
C MET A 217 -19.34 4.24 -7.50
N LEU A 218 -18.14 4.66 -7.87
CA LEU A 218 -17.26 3.91 -8.74
C LEU A 218 -16.63 2.73 -8.01
N GLN A 219 -16.13 2.93 -6.79
CA GLN A 219 -15.66 1.84 -5.94
C GLN A 219 -16.77 0.86 -5.62
N ALA A 220 -17.98 1.35 -5.28
CA ALA A 220 -19.13 0.51 -5.06
C ALA A 220 -19.52 -0.30 -6.31
N LYS A 221 -19.45 0.30 -7.50
CA LYS A 221 -19.70 -0.38 -8.77
C LYS A 221 -18.62 -1.42 -9.06
N ASN A 222 -17.36 -1.05 -8.93
CA ASN A 222 -16.23 -1.95 -9.13
C ASN A 222 -16.27 -3.09 -8.11
N HIS A 223 -16.49 -2.81 -6.84
CA HIS A 223 -16.71 -3.82 -5.81
C HIS A 223 -17.94 -4.69 -6.10
N ALA A 224 -19.03 -4.15 -6.65
CA ALA A 224 -20.21 -4.94 -7.00
C ALA A 224 -19.95 -5.88 -8.17
N GLU A 225 -19.31 -5.39 -9.21
CA GLU A 225 -18.90 -6.22 -10.35
C GLU A 225 -17.93 -7.32 -9.90
N PHE A 226 -17.10 -7.00 -8.93
CA PHE A 226 -16.15 -7.88 -8.30
C PHE A 226 -16.75 -8.95 -7.40
N PHE A 227 -17.70 -8.53 -6.55
CA PHE A 227 -18.31 -9.36 -5.52
C PHE A 227 -19.62 -10.03 -5.97
N ALA A 228 -20.20 -9.64 -7.11
CA ALA A 228 -21.39 -10.28 -7.67
C ALA A 228 -21.19 -11.78 -7.95
N THR A 229 -19.95 -12.24 -8.03
CA THR A 229 -19.60 -13.65 -8.22
C THR A 229 -19.49 -14.45 -6.91
N LYS A 230 -19.51 -13.81 -5.73
CA LYS A 230 -19.29 -14.51 -4.44
C LYS A 230 -20.11 -13.96 -3.26
N HIS A 231 -21.41 -14.14 -3.20
CA HIS A 231 -22.29 -14.06 -2.03
C HIS A 231 -23.29 -12.90 -1.90
N GLU A 232 -24.57 -13.30 -1.77
CA GLU A 232 -25.72 -12.47 -1.35
C GLU A 232 -25.56 -11.82 0.04
N GLN A 233 -24.63 -12.25 0.87
CA GLN A 233 -24.36 -11.69 2.21
C GLN A 233 -23.84 -10.24 2.22
N ARG A 234 -23.42 -9.71 1.08
CA ARG A 234 -22.86 -8.36 0.98
C ARG A 234 -23.84 -7.27 0.54
N LYS A 235 -25.12 -7.59 0.30
CA LYS A 235 -26.18 -6.60 0.14
C LYS A 235 -26.25 -5.62 1.34
N GLY A 236 -25.92 -6.09 2.54
CA GLY A 236 -25.85 -5.26 3.75
C GLY A 236 -24.73 -4.21 3.76
N TYR A 237 -23.60 -4.48 3.10
CA TYR A 237 -22.49 -3.53 3.00
C TYR A 237 -22.83 -2.39 2.02
N PHE A 238 -23.47 -2.71 0.92
CA PHE A 238 -23.97 -1.75 -0.07
C PHE A 238 -24.98 -0.78 0.53
N ASN A 239 -25.94 -1.27 1.33
CA ASN A 239 -26.93 -0.44 1.98
C ASN A 239 -26.33 0.49 3.04
N LYS A 240 -25.22 0.08 3.70
CA LYS A 240 -24.46 0.95 4.60
C LYS A 240 -23.68 2.04 3.87
N LEU A 241 -23.08 1.75 2.71
CA LEU A 241 -22.40 2.73 1.87
C LEU A 241 -23.37 3.78 1.30
N GLN A 242 -24.59 3.38 0.90
CA GLN A 242 -25.62 4.31 0.46
C GLN A 242 -26.18 5.19 1.60
N ALA A 243 -26.21 4.68 2.83
CA ALA A 243 -26.74 5.42 3.98
C ALA A 243 -25.77 6.48 4.53
N THR A 244 -24.48 6.41 4.24
CA THR A 244 -23.51 7.43 4.58
C THR A 244 -23.25 8.36 3.39
N GLN A 245 -24.27 9.13 2.99
CA GLN A 245 -24.08 10.26 2.09
C GLN A 245 -23.24 11.31 2.82
N TYR A 246 -21.94 11.31 2.55
CA TYR A 246 -21.10 12.47 2.84
C TYR A 246 -21.58 13.59 1.91
N GLN A 247 -22.19 14.62 2.49
CA GLN A 247 -22.39 15.85 1.78
C GLN A 247 -21.02 16.46 1.53
N HIS A 248 -20.57 16.50 0.26
CA HIS A 248 -19.46 17.34 -0.11
C HIS A 248 -19.76 18.75 0.34
N ARG A 249 -19.02 19.23 1.31
CA ARG A 249 -19.07 20.64 1.70
C ARG A 249 -18.37 21.44 0.62
N THR A 250 -19.13 22.22 -0.12
CA THR A 250 -18.59 23.35 -0.88
C THR A 250 -18.16 24.41 0.13
N GLY A 251 -16.90 24.42 0.51
CA GLY A 251 -16.32 25.33 1.48
C GLY A 251 -14.80 25.13 1.57
N ASN A 252 -14.13 25.93 2.37
CA ASN A 252 -12.70 25.75 2.64
C ASN A 252 -12.48 24.37 3.27
N ILE A 253 -11.89 23.44 2.52
CA ILE A 253 -11.55 22.10 2.99
C ILE A 253 -10.34 22.25 3.92
N ILE A 254 -10.49 21.85 5.18
CA ILE A 254 -9.37 21.78 6.13
C ILE A 254 -8.67 20.43 5.92
N ILE A 255 -7.45 20.47 5.39
CA ILE A 255 -6.68 19.26 5.17
C ILE A 255 -6.18 18.74 6.50
N HIS A 256 -6.39 17.44 6.76
CA HIS A 256 -5.89 16.79 7.96
C HIS A 256 -4.35 16.87 8.03
N PRO A 257 -3.73 17.19 9.18
CA PRO A 257 -2.27 17.37 9.31
C PRO A 257 -1.44 16.15 8.92
N GLU A 258 -2.03 14.96 8.94
CA GLU A 258 -1.38 13.73 8.53
C GLU A 258 -1.39 13.49 7.00
N VAL A 259 -1.99 14.40 6.21
CA VAL A 259 -1.96 14.34 4.75
C VAL A 259 -0.73 15.07 4.24
N PRO A 260 0.25 14.42 3.62
CA PRO A 260 1.44 15.07 3.08
C PRO A 260 1.12 16.09 1.99
N GLU A 261 1.97 17.10 1.86
CA GLU A 261 1.82 18.19 0.87
C GLU A 261 1.67 17.69 -0.57
N ILE A 262 2.30 16.56 -0.89
CA ILE A 262 2.19 15.96 -2.23
C ILE A 262 0.75 15.65 -2.64
N PHE A 263 -0.17 15.45 -1.68
CA PHE A 263 -1.59 15.22 -1.96
C PHE A 263 -2.41 16.52 -2.00
N HIS A 264 -1.87 17.66 -1.55
CA HIS A 264 -2.65 18.90 -1.41
C HIS A 264 -3.17 19.42 -2.76
N GLY A 265 -2.46 19.16 -3.86
CA GLY A 265 -2.92 19.53 -5.20
C GLY A 265 -4.14 18.75 -5.70
N LEU A 266 -4.53 17.68 -5.00
CA LEU A 266 -5.72 16.89 -5.33
C LEU A 266 -6.98 17.37 -4.60
N VAL A 267 -6.82 18.22 -3.59
CA VAL A 267 -7.92 18.67 -2.74
C VAL A 267 -8.86 19.57 -3.52
N GLY A 268 -10.15 19.28 -3.46
CA GLY A 268 -11.19 20.03 -4.18
C GLY A 268 -11.44 19.56 -5.62
N LEU A 269 -10.69 18.62 -6.13
CA LEU A 269 -11.00 17.99 -7.41
C LEU A 269 -12.25 17.09 -7.29
N GLU A 270 -13.08 17.05 -8.33
CA GLU A 270 -14.24 16.16 -8.39
C GLU A 270 -13.85 14.71 -8.67
N LYS A 271 -12.70 14.51 -9.29
CA LYS A 271 -12.12 13.21 -9.64
C LYS A 271 -10.61 13.27 -9.56
N TYR A 272 -9.97 12.10 -9.47
CA TYR A 272 -8.53 11.98 -9.54
C TYR A 272 -8.02 12.39 -10.93
N GLU A 273 -7.07 13.30 -10.94
CA GLU A 273 -6.34 13.72 -12.14
C GLU A 273 -4.84 13.62 -11.86
N VAL A 274 -4.11 13.01 -12.78
CA VAL A 274 -2.66 12.91 -12.66
C VAL A 274 -2.05 14.29 -12.87
N ARG A 275 -1.24 14.71 -11.91
CA ARG A 275 -0.62 16.03 -11.92
C ARG A 275 0.65 16.00 -12.74
N GLU A 276 0.61 16.68 -13.89
CA GLU A 276 1.72 16.71 -14.87
C GLU A 276 3.00 17.31 -14.27
N GLU A 277 2.88 18.29 -13.36
CA GLU A 277 4.03 18.91 -12.70
C GLU A 277 4.90 17.92 -11.91
N LEU A 278 4.36 16.77 -11.48
CA LEU A 278 5.14 15.74 -10.80
C LEU A 278 6.16 15.07 -11.75
N PHE A 279 5.95 15.17 -13.06
CA PHE A 279 6.83 14.57 -14.07
C PHE A 279 7.83 15.56 -14.64
N GLU A 280 7.69 16.86 -14.37
CA GLU A 280 8.53 17.93 -14.93
C GLU A 280 9.77 18.22 -14.05
N LEU A 281 9.79 17.78 -12.79
CA LEU A 281 10.90 17.95 -11.84
C LEU A 281 11.97 16.88 -12.06
#